data_93fef7a92686056d7f302120096dfc76
#
_entry.id   93fef7a92686056d7f302120096dfc76
#
_cell.length_a   1.000
_cell.length_b   1.000
_cell.length_c   1.000
_cell.angle_alpha   90.00
_cell.angle_beta   90.00
_cell.angle_gamma   90.00
#
_symmetry.space_group_name_H-M   'P 1'
#
loop_
_entity.id
_entity.type
_entity.pdbx_description
1 polymer ?
#
loop_
_entity_poly.entity_id
_entity_poly.type
_entity_poly.pdbx_seq_one_letter_code
_entity_poly.pdbx_strand_id
1 'polypeptide(L)'
;MPKKIMVVDDNKDIRTSVHQILEIGGYEVIEAEDGMNCLKQLEQGHPDLVILDIMMPGMSGWDVAARIKQNEKWNSIPIVFLTAKGDDMSMGLGGLASEEYIVKPFDVMKLMECVDRILKKS
;
A
#
# COMPACT_ATOMS: atom_id res chain seq x y z
N MET A 1 -2.89 -20.05 6.71
CA MET A 1 -3.70 -18.95 6.18
C MET A 1 -2.80 -17.95 5.46
N PRO A 2 -3.10 -17.60 4.20
CA PRO A 2 -2.28 -16.62 3.51
C PRO A 2 -2.44 -15.25 4.14
N LYS A 3 -1.38 -14.46 4.08
CA LYS A 3 -1.44 -13.07 4.48
C LYS A 3 -2.24 -12.29 3.45
N LYS A 4 -2.95 -11.28 3.91
CA LYS A 4 -3.83 -10.46 3.08
C LYS A 4 -3.19 -9.09 2.83
N ILE A 5 -3.16 -8.68 1.57
CA ILE A 5 -2.58 -7.39 1.17
C ILE A 5 -3.65 -6.56 0.47
N MET A 6 -3.79 -5.31 0.86
CA MET A 6 -4.68 -4.38 0.17
C MET A 6 -3.84 -3.52 -0.78
N VAL A 7 -4.24 -3.46 -2.05
CA VAL A 7 -3.58 -2.63 -3.06
C VAL A 7 -4.48 -1.45 -3.37
N VAL A 8 -3.98 -0.24 -3.16
CA VAL A 8 -4.73 1.00 -3.35
C VAL A 8 -4.07 1.83 -4.44
N ASP A 9 -4.72 1.96 -5.58
CA ASP A 9 -4.21 2.73 -6.72
C ASP A 9 -5.40 3.08 -7.61
N ASP A 10 -5.46 4.32 -8.08
CA ASP A 10 -6.55 4.74 -8.98
C ASP A 10 -6.37 4.21 -10.40
N ASN A 11 -5.18 3.71 -10.74
CA ASN A 11 -4.90 3.13 -12.04
C ASN A 11 -5.20 1.64 -12.00
N LYS A 12 -6.23 1.23 -12.76
CA LYS A 12 -6.68 -0.16 -12.76
C LYS A 12 -5.59 -1.12 -13.25
N ASP A 13 -4.81 -0.72 -14.26
CA ASP A 13 -3.77 -1.59 -14.82
C ASP A 13 -2.69 -1.89 -13.79
N ILE A 14 -2.32 -0.89 -13.01
CA ILE A 14 -1.33 -1.07 -11.95
C ILE A 14 -1.89 -1.97 -10.86
N ARG A 15 -3.15 -1.73 -10.43
CA ARG A 15 -3.79 -2.59 -9.42
C ARG A 15 -3.81 -4.04 -9.88
N THR A 16 -4.21 -4.28 -11.12
CA THR A 16 -4.29 -5.63 -11.68
C THR A 16 -2.92 -6.30 -11.72
N SER A 17 -1.90 -5.56 -12.16
CA SER A 17 -0.54 -6.10 -12.23
C SER A 17 -0.01 -6.48 -10.86
N VAL A 18 -0.16 -5.59 -9.88
CA VAL A 18 0.30 -5.84 -8.52
C VAL A 18 -0.48 -7.01 -7.91
N HIS A 19 -1.79 -7.05 -8.13
CA HIS A 19 -2.64 -8.13 -7.65
C HIS A 19 -2.13 -9.49 -8.15
N GLN A 20 -1.87 -9.60 -9.44
CA GLN A 20 -1.40 -10.85 -10.04
C GLN A 20 -0.05 -11.28 -9.49
N ILE A 21 0.87 -10.33 -9.35
CA ILE A 21 2.20 -10.61 -8.82
C ILE A 21 2.09 -11.16 -7.39
N LEU A 22 1.29 -10.53 -6.57
CA LEU A 22 1.15 -10.93 -5.16
C LEU A 22 0.44 -12.27 -5.01
N GLU A 23 -0.54 -12.55 -5.86
CA GLU A 23 -1.21 -13.85 -5.83
C GLU A 23 -0.26 -14.99 -6.19
N ILE A 24 0.59 -14.75 -7.18
CA ILE A 24 1.62 -15.71 -7.55
C ILE A 24 2.55 -15.99 -6.36
N GLY A 25 2.81 -14.94 -5.57
CA GLY A 25 3.63 -15.05 -4.36
C GLY A 25 2.94 -15.74 -3.18
N GLY A 26 1.68 -16.11 -3.32
CA GLY A 26 0.95 -16.82 -2.26
C GLY A 26 0.14 -15.93 -1.34
N TYR A 27 -0.06 -14.66 -1.69
CA TYR A 27 -0.83 -13.73 -0.87
C TYR A 27 -2.28 -13.62 -1.34
N GLU A 28 -3.17 -13.33 -0.41
CA GLU A 28 -4.53 -12.96 -0.72
C GLU A 28 -4.55 -11.45 -0.95
N VAL A 29 -5.23 -10.99 -2.00
CA VAL A 29 -5.19 -9.58 -2.39
C VAL A 29 -6.59 -9.00 -2.46
N ILE A 30 -6.76 -7.81 -1.89
CA ILE A 30 -7.97 -7.01 -2.07
C ILE A 30 -7.55 -5.68 -2.70
N GLU A 31 -8.45 -5.09 -3.47
CA GLU A 31 -8.16 -3.86 -4.21
C GLU A 31 -9.05 -2.72 -3.76
N ALA A 32 -8.49 -1.52 -3.73
CA ALA A 32 -9.24 -0.30 -3.51
C ALA A 32 -8.87 0.70 -4.60
N GLU A 33 -9.86 1.36 -5.18
CA GLU A 33 -9.63 2.25 -6.31
C GLU A 33 -9.27 3.67 -5.92
N ASP A 34 -9.49 4.05 -4.65
CA ASP A 34 -9.15 5.37 -4.15
C ASP A 34 -9.05 5.34 -2.62
N GLY A 35 -8.73 6.49 -2.05
CA GLY A 35 -8.55 6.59 -0.61
C GLY A 35 -9.81 6.31 0.21
N MET A 36 -10.94 6.83 -0.25
CA MET A 36 -12.20 6.60 0.46
C MET A 36 -12.58 5.14 0.46
N ASN A 37 -12.39 4.46 -0.66
CA ASN A 37 -12.66 3.04 -0.78
C ASN A 37 -11.74 2.24 0.15
N CYS A 38 -10.47 2.65 0.21
CA CYS A 38 -9.50 2.04 1.11
C CYS A 38 -9.97 2.10 2.56
N LEU A 39 -10.33 3.29 3.03
CA LEU A 39 -10.76 3.47 4.42
C LEU A 39 -12.04 2.71 4.73
N LYS A 40 -12.96 2.66 3.78
CA LYS A 40 -14.20 1.93 3.92
C LYS A 40 -13.96 0.43 4.09
N GLN A 41 -13.05 -0.12 3.29
CA GLN A 41 -12.72 -1.54 3.38
C GLN A 41 -11.98 -1.87 4.68
N LEU A 42 -11.16 -0.95 5.18
CA LEU A 42 -10.48 -1.15 6.45
C LEU A 42 -11.46 -1.33 7.60
N GLU A 43 -12.61 -0.69 7.54
CA GLU A 43 -13.65 -0.85 8.56
C GLU A 43 -14.26 -2.25 8.55
N GLN A 44 -14.19 -2.94 7.42
CA GLN A 44 -14.78 -4.27 7.28
C GLN A 44 -13.80 -5.39 7.59
N GLY A 45 -12.50 -5.12 7.59
CA GLY A 45 -11.49 -6.14 7.88
C GLY A 45 -10.10 -5.58 7.67
N HIS A 46 -9.15 -6.05 8.44
CA HIS A 46 -7.79 -5.53 8.42
C HIS A 46 -6.88 -6.39 7.54
N PRO A 47 -6.22 -5.80 6.54
CA PRO A 47 -5.17 -6.50 5.83
C PRO A 47 -3.91 -6.59 6.69
N ASP A 48 -2.99 -7.41 6.27
CA ASP A 48 -1.69 -7.53 6.93
C ASP A 48 -0.70 -6.48 6.41
N LEU A 49 -1.00 -5.86 5.27
CA LEU A 49 -0.17 -4.83 4.65
C LEU A 49 -1.01 -4.03 3.66
N VAL A 50 -0.72 -2.74 3.53
CA VAL A 50 -1.36 -1.87 2.54
C VAL A 50 -0.29 -1.36 1.58
N ILE A 51 -0.50 -1.58 0.28
CA ILE A 51 0.32 -0.97 -0.78
C ILE A 51 -0.48 0.20 -1.30
N LEU A 52 0.09 1.39 -1.23
CA LEU A 52 -0.67 2.63 -1.36
C LEU A 52 0.00 3.59 -2.34
N ASP A 53 -0.70 3.91 -3.42
CA ASP A 53 -0.25 4.92 -4.36
C ASP A 53 -0.31 6.30 -3.70
N ILE A 54 0.71 7.12 -3.93
CA ILE A 54 0.77 8.45 -3.36
C ILE A 54 -0.10 9.44 -4.13
N MET A 55 0.00 9.43 -5.45
CA MET A 55 -0.68 10.40 -6.30
C MET A 55 -2.01 9.88 -6.79
N MET A 56 -3.07 10.20 -6.06
CA MET A 56 -4.44 9.84 -6.44
C MET A 56 -5.32 11.08 -6.43
N PRO A 57 -6.33 11.15 -7.32
CA PRO A 57 -7.29 12.27 -7.29
C PRO A 57 -8.05 12.31 -5.96
N GLY A 58 -8.34 13.50 -5.50
CA GLY A 58 -9.06 13.68 -4.24
C GLY A 58 -8.15 13.49 -3.05
N MET A 59 -8.23 12.33 -2.42
CA MET A 59 -7.41 12.01 -1.24
C MET A 59 -6.09 11.38 -1.68
N SER A 60 -4.97 12.03 -1.38
CA SER A 60 -3.65 11.50 -1.73
C SER A 60 -3.30 10.31 -0.84
N GLY A 61 -2.26 9.56 -1.25
CA GLY A 61 -1.76 8.48 -0.41
C GLY A 61 -1.25 8.96 0.94
N TRP A 62 -0.67 10.18 0.99
CA TRP A 62 -0.25 10.75 2.27
C TRP A 62 -1.43 10.96 3.21
N ASP A 63 -2.55 11.44 2.67
CA ASP A 63 -3.76 11.66 3.47
C ASP A 63 -4.32 10.36 3.99
N VAL A 64 -4.35 9.32 3.16
CA VAL A 64 -4.83 8.00 3.56
C VAL A 64 -3.94 7.44 4.67
N ALA A 65 -2.63 7.51 4.46
CA ALA A 65 -1.67 7.00 5.45
C ALA A 65 -1.80 7.72 6.78
N ALA A 66 -2.00 9.05 6.75
CA ALA A 66 -2.18 9.81 7.97
C ALA A 66 -3.42 9.33 8.76
N ARG A 67 -4.51 9.07 8.05
CA ARG A 67 -5.73 8.57 8.69
C ARG A 67 -5.51 7.17 9.27
N ILE A 68 -4.79 6.31 8.57
CA ILE A 68 -4.48 4.97 9.06
C ILE A 68 -3.63 5.07 10.34
N LYS A 69 -2.62 5.91 10.33
CA LYS A 69 -1.72 6.06 11.47
C LYS A 69 -2.40 6.68 12.69
N GLN A 70 -3.42 7.49 12.48
CA GLN A 70 -4.17 8.12 13.58
C GLN A 70 -5.23 7.21 14.18
N ASN A 71 -5.53 6.09 13.54
CA ASN A 71 -6.59 5.19 13.99
C ASN A 71 -5.97 4.07 14.83
N GLU A 72 -6.41 3.93 16.06
CA GLU A 72 -5.86 2.94 16.99
C GLU A 72 -6.02 1.51 16.50
N LYS A 73 -7.05 1.24 15.70
CA LYS A 73 -7.30 -0.10 15.17
C LYS A 73 -6.41 -0.43 14.00
N TRP A 74 -5.88 0.58 13.29
CA TRP A 74 -5.16 0.39 12.03
C TRP A 74 -3.69 0.80 12.07
N ASN A 75 -3.27 1.50 13.12
CA ASN A 75 -1.97 2.17 13.12
C ASN A 75 -0.78 1.21 13.10
N SER A 76 -1.00 -0.07 13.38
CA SER A 76 0.07 -1.06 13.31
C SER A 76 0.19 -1.74 11.94
N ILE A 77 -0.76 -1.47 11.02
CA ILE A 77 -0.70 -2.05 9.67
C ILE A 77 0.45 -1.41 8.91
N PRO A 78 1.41 -2.21 8.41
CA PRO A 78 2.50 -1.64 7.62
C PRO A 78 2.01 -1.11 6.28
N ILE A 79 2.63 -0.04 5.83
CA ILE A 79 2.28 0.62 4.57
C ILE A 79 3.50 0.66 3.68
N VAL A 80 3.32 0.27 2.41
CA VAL A 80 4.32 0.40 1.36
C VAL A 80 3.77 1.39 0.35
N PHE A 81 4.47 2.50 0.14
CA PHE A 81 4.03 3.49 -0.82
C PHE A 81 4.50 3.17 -2.23
N LEU A 82 3.62 3.35 -3.21
CA LEU A 82 4.00 3.34 -4.63
C LEU A 82 4.13 4.79 -5.05
N THR A 83 5.27 5.14 -5.63
CA THR A 83 5.54 6.52 -6.02
C THR A 83 6.08 6.56 -7.44
N ALA A 84 5.68 7.57 -8.22
CA ALA A 84 6.25 7.78 -9.53
C ALA A 84 7.56 8.53 -9.40
N LYS A 85 8.46 8.29 -10.33
CA LYS A 85 9.72 9.03 -10.37
C LYS A 85 9.42 10.52 -10.48
N GLY A 86 9.96 11.29 -9.57
CA GLY A 86 9.74 12.73 -9.54
C GLY A 86 8.65 13.20 -8.59
N ASP A 87 7.93 12.28 -7.94
CA ASP A 87 6.97 12.67 -6.89
C ASP A 87 7.70 13.37 -5.75
N ASP A 88 7.03 14.35 -5.16
CA ASP A 88 7.58 15.06 -4.02
C ASP A 88 7.42 14.22 -2.76
N MET A 89 8.50 13.58 -2.37
CA MET A 89 8.53 12.73 -1.18
C MET A 89 8.65 13.53 0.12
N SER A 90 9.06 14.79 0.03
CA SER A 90 9.33 15.58 1.23
C SER A 90 8.07 15.86 2.05
N MET A 91 6.92 15.91 1.40
CA MET A 91 5.66 16.22 2.07
C MET A 91 5.27 15.20 3.13
N GLY A 92 5.65 13.95 2.95
CA GLY A 92 5.25 12.88 3.85
C GLY A 92 6.34 12.40 4.79
N LEU A 93 7.58 12.84 4.61
CA LEU A 93 8.71 12.27 5.34
C LEU A 93 8.70 12.57 6.83
N GLY A 94 8.16 13.71 7.24
CA GLY A 94 8.17 14.09 8.64
C GLY A 94 7.47 13.12 9.58
N GLY A 95 6.34 12.55 9.12
CA GLY A 95 5.55 11.63 9.93
C GLY A 95 5.65 10.17 9.51
N LEU A 96 6.21 9.91 8.33
CA LEU A 96 6.16 8.58 7.73
C LEU A 96 7.53 8.10 7.25
N ALA A 97 8.60 8.64 7.81
CA ALA A 97 9.97 8.34 7.39
C ALA A 97 10.35 6.87 7.52
N SER A 98 9.68 6.12 8.39
CA SER A 98 9.97 4.71 8.61
C SER A 98 9.27 3.79 7.61
N GLU A 99 8.39 4.32 6.78
CA GLU A 99 7.65 3.48 5.83
C GLU A 99 8.50 3.17 4.60
N GLU A 100 8.14 2.06 3.93
CA GLU A 100 8.85 1.64 2.73
C GLU A 100 8.25 2.30 1.49
N TYR A 101 9.09 2.49 0.48
CA TYR A 101 8.70 3.12 -0.79
C TYR A 101 9.15 2.27 -1.96
N ILE A 102 8.29 2.16 -2.97
CA ILE A 102 8.63 1.48 -4.22
C ILE A 102 8.36 2.45 -5.36
N VAL A 103 9.37 2.72 -6.19
CA VAL A 103 9.27 3.68 -7.30
C VAL A 103 8.76 3.00 -8.56
N LYS A 104 7.78 3.62 -9.21
CA LYS A 104 7.25 3.15 -10.51
C LYS A 104 8.15 3.65 -11.64
N PRO A 105 8.33 2.89 -12.71
CA PRO A 105 7.92 1.50 -12.86
C PRO A 105 8.74 0.59 -11.97
N PHE A 106 8.08 -0.32 -11.29
CA PHE A 106 8.77 -1.18 -10.32
C PHE A 106 9.16 -2.51 -10.94
N ASP A 107 10.20 -3.07 -10.38
CA ASP A 107 10.67 -4.41 -10.68
C ASP A 107 9.85 -5.39 -9.85
N VAL A 108 9.35 -6.45 -10.49
CA VAL A 108 8.58 -7.51 -9.81
C VAL A 108 9.37 -8.07 -8.63
N MET A 109 10.67 -8.30 -8.80
CA MET A 109 11.52 -8.83 -7.74
C MET A 109 11.61 -7.89 -6.55
N LYS A 110 11.70 -6.60 -6.80
CA LYS A 110 11.76 -5.60 -5.72
C LYS A 110 10.46 -5.54 -4.94
N LEU A 111 9.34 -5.60 -5.64
CA LEU A 111 8.03 -5.62 -4.98
C LEU A 111 7.90 -6.83 -4.07
N MET A 112 8.20 -8.01 -4.60
CA MET A 112 8.10 -9.25 -3.82
C MET A 112 9.07 -9.27 -2.65
N GLU A 113 10.30 -8.81 -2.88
CA GLU A 113 11.30 -8.76 -1.82
C GLU A 113 10.85 -7.86 -0.68
N CYS A 114 10.31 -6.70 -1.01
CA CYS A 114 9.81 -5.75 -0.01
C CYS A 114 8.67 -6.35 0.81
N VAL A 115 7.68 -6.91 0.13
CA VAL A 115 6.50 -7.51 0.77
C VAL A 115 6.91 -8.70 1.63
N ASP A 116 7.74 -9.59 1.09
CA ASP A 116 8.20 -10.77 1.83
C ASP A 116 8.98 -10.38 3.08
N ARG A 117 9.85 -9.37 2.96
CA ARG A 117 10.64 -8.91 4.10
C ARG A 117 9.74 -8.42 5.23
N ILE A 118 8.68 -7.70 4.89
CA ILE A 118 7.77 -7.15 5.89
C ILE A 118 6.90 -8.23 6.51
N LEU A 119 6.35 -9.11 5.68
CA LEU A 119 5.33 -10.07 6.14
C LEU A 119 5.89 -11.38 6.67
N LYS A 120 7.07 -11.79 6.23
CA LYS A 120 7.66 -13.05 6.68
C LYS A 120 8.63 -12.88 7.83
N LYS A 121 8.92 -11.65 8.20
CA LYS A 121 9.90 -11.35 9.23
C LYS A 121 9.39 -11.56 10.66
N SER A 122 8.11 -11.64 10.82
CA SER A 122 7.51 -11.82 12.15
C SER A 122 7.47 -13.27 12.60
#